data_599a9226d11f795fcfd7755da6a46242
#
_entry.id   599a9226d11f795fcfd7755da6a46242
#
_cell.length_a   1.000
_cell.length_b   1.000
_cell.length_c   1.000
_cell.angle_alpha   90.00
_cell.angle_beta   90.00
_cell.angle_gamma   90.00
#
_symmetry.space_group_name_H-M   'P 1'
#
loop_
_entity.id
_entity.type
_entity.pdbx_description
1 polymer ?
#
loop_
_entity_poly.entity_id
_entity_poly.type
_entity_poly.pdbx_seq_one_letter_code
_entity_poly.pdbx_strand_id
1 'polypeptide(L)'
;MNRRRRDFESFRDSLLAVSGRLDSKMGGRPVSLDSAEASRRTIYGFIDRQNLPGLFRSFDFASPDQHAPKRFQTTVPQQALFALNNPFVLVQAQALAAVPASNETERAAGIMRRVLGREPDDSERARAAEFVMNGPVTLTAGAWQYGTGDVEPSTGSTRFEPLPHHGKTGWTRMAQWPEDGFGHAIIHAKGGHPGPDASRGIIWRWVAPETGQVTLEGEIKRPSDEGDGVRLRLVTRSSGVVRTWDIPPGGAVSLDGFSIELAADEPLDFIVDAGTSDNSDSIQADFVLKNAAGQRVGNSRDEFSGPAMDPWVAYAQILLISNEFMFVD
;
A
#
# COMPACT_ATOMS: atom_id res chain seq x y z
N MET A 1 -8.02 29.78 23.78
CA MET A 1 -8.95 28.77 23.26
C MET A 1 -8.56 27.41 23.83
N ASN A 2 -9.46 26.73 24.49
CA ASN A 2 -9.18 25.42 25.10
C ASN A 2 -9.65 24.33 24.12
N ARG A 3 -8.86 24.08 23.06
CA ARG A 3 -9.18 23.06 22.05
C ARG A 3 -9.23 21.69 22.69
N ARG A 4 -10.35 21.00 22.52
CA ARG A 4 -10.62 19.69 23.06
C ARG A 4 -10.69 18.66 21.92
N ARG A 5 -9.91 17.60 22.00
CA ARG A 5 -10.03 16.52 21.04
C ARG A 5 -11.38 15.81 21.19
N ARG A 6 -11.97 15.43 20.07
CA ARG A 6 -13.17 14.59 20.05
C ARG A 6 -12.86 13.24 20.71
N ASP A 7 -13.78 12.73 21.48
CA ASP A 7 -13.71 11.32 21.95
C ASP A 7 -13.83 10.35 20.76
N PHE A 8 -13.50 9.09 21.00
CA PHE A 8 -13.50 8.08 19.95
C PHE A 8 -14.84 7.97 19.24
N GLU A 9 -15.91 7.96 20.03
CA GLU A 9 -17.28 7.78 19.51
C GLU A 9 -17.66 8.95 18.61
N SER A 10 -17.43 10.16 19.07
CA SER A 10 -17.70 11.37 18.27
C SER A 10 -16.81 11.47 17.04
N PHE A 11 -15.54 11.11 17.16
CA PHE A 11 -14.61 11.09 16.04
C PHE A 11 -15.04 10.10 14.97
N ARG A 12 -15.31 8.84 15.36
CA ARG A 12 -15.72 7.79 14.42
C ARG A 12 -17.07 8.11 13.78
N ASP A 13 -18.06 8.56 14.55
CA ASP A 13 -19.37 8.92 14.02
C ASP A 13 -19.27 10.14 13.08
N SER A 14 -18.37 11.10 13.36
CA SER A 14 -18.10 12.22 12.45
C SER A 14 -17.49 11.76 11.13
N LEU A 15 -16.54 10.82 11.16
CA LEU A 15 -15.96 10.22 9.94
C LEU A 15 -17.06 9.60 9.06
N LEU A 16 -17.97 8.83 9.66
CA LEU A 16 -19.10 8.23 8.96
C LEU A 16 -20.10 9.28 8.42
N ALA A 17 -20.37 10.32 9.21
CA ALA A 17 -21.30 11.37 8.81
C ALA A 17 -20.79 12.16 7.61
N VAL A 18 -19.55 12.63 7.63
CA VAL A 18 -18.98 13.44 6.53
C VAL A 18 -18.76 12.62 5.25
N SER A 19 -18.47 11.33 5.37
CA SER A 19 -18.37 10.42 4.22
C SER A 19 -19.73 9.99 3.65
N GLY A 20 -20.84 10.31 4.34
CA GLY A 20 -22.19 9.89 3.95
C GLY A 20 -22.51 8.42 4.21
N ARG A 21 -21.69 7.74 5.03
CA ARG A 21 -21.83 6.31 5.33
C ARG A 21 -22.47 6.01 6.68
N LEU A 22 -22.89 7.02 7.43
CA LEU A 22 -23.49 6.83 8.75
C LEU A 22 -24.87 6.18 8.64
N ASP A 23 -24.99 4.96 9.18
CA ASP A 23 -26.27 4.31 9.41
C ASP A 23 -26.88 4.82 10.73
N SER A 24 -27.93 5.63 10.61
CA SER A 24 -28.65 6.20 11.74
C SER A 24 -29.73 5.30 12.32
N LYS A 25 -29.89 4.08 11.84
CA LYS A 25 -30.90 3.13 12.33
C LYS A 25 -30.78 2.94 13.84
N MET A 26 -31.89 3.12 14.54
CA MET A 26 -31.97 2.93 16.00
C MET A 26 -32.30 1.49 16.38
N GLY A 27 -31.73 1.03 17.49
CA GLY A 27 -31.98 -0.30 18.06
C GLY A 27 -31.28 -1.43 17.28
N GLY A 28 -31.54 -2.66 17.66
CA GLY A 28 -30.94 -3.85 17.06
C GLY A 28 -29.69 -4.36 17.77
N ARG A 29 -29.04 -5.38 17.19
CA ARG A 29 -27.86 -6.03 17.78
C ARG A 29 -26.62 -5.15 17.65
N PRO A 30 -25.66 -5.24 18.59
CA PRO A 30 -24.38 -4.58 18.49
C PRO A 30 -23.57 -5.11 17.30
N VAL A 31 -22.64 -4.28 16.79
CA VAL A 31 -21.76 -4.61 15.67
C VAL A 31 -20.31 -4.52 16.10
N SER A 32 -19.45 -5.34 15.49
CA SER A 32 -18.00 -5.18 15.66
C SER A 32 -17.56 -3.88 15.02
N LEU A 33 -16.75 -3.10 15.74
CA LEU A 33 -16.14 -1.87 15.22
C LEU A 33 -14.77 -2.11 14.56
N ASP A 34 -14.28 -3.34 14.55
CA ASP A 34 -13.03 -3.72 13.91
C ASP A 34 -13.16 -3.81 12.38
N SER A 35 -14.39 -3.91 11.86
CA SER A 35 -14.64 -3.93 10.42
C SER A 35 -14.51 -2.54 9.81
N ALA A 36 -13.73 -2.43 8.74
CA ALA A 36 -13.61 -1.21 7.94
C ALA A 36 -14.97 -0.76 7.35
N GLU A 37 -15.87 -1.70 7.10
CA GLU A 37 -17.20 -1.47 6.51
C GLU A 37 -18.30 -1.18 7.54
N ALA A 38 -17.99 -1.21 8.83
CA ALA A 38 -18.97 -0.97 9.87
C ALA A 38 -19.50 0.48 9.85
N SER A 39 -20.74 0.68 9.41
CA SER A 39 -21.38 1.99 9.18
C SER A 39 -22.28 2.46 10.32
N ARG A 40 -22.62 1.61 11.28
CA ARG A 40 -23.50 1.99 12.40
C ARG A 40 -22.81 2.96 13.36
N ARG A 41 -23.62 3.79 14.03
CA ARG A 41 -23.16 4.66 15.11
C ARG A 41 -22.36 3.88 16.15
N THR A 42 -21.31 4.47 16.64
CA THR A 42 -20.37 3.85 17.58
C THR A 42 -21.04 3.38 18.89
N ILE A 43 -22.14 4.03 19.29
CA ILE A 43 -22.93 3.60 20.45
C ILE A 43 -23.47 2.16 20.33
N TYR A 44 -23.56 1.61 19.12
CA TYR A 44 -23.93 0.22 18.87
C TYR A 44 -22.71 -0.72 18.75
N GLY A 45 -21.50 -0.23 19.08
CA GLY A 45 -20.31 -1.06 19.09
C GLY A 45 -20.38 -2.15 20.14
N PHE A 46 -20.00 -3.36 19.74
CA PHE A 46 -19.90 -4.48 20.67
C PHE A 46 -18.74 -4.27 21.66
N ILE A 47 -19.03 -4.33 22.94
CA ILE A 47 -18.06 -4.24 24.03
C ILE A 47 -18.01 -5.57 24.75
N ASP A 48 -16.88 -6.26 24.65
CA ASP A 48 -16.57 -7.42 25.48
C ASP A 48 -15.83 -6.93 26.73
N ARG A 49 -16.45 -7.17 27.90
CA ARG A 49 -15.86 -6.77 29.18
C ARG A 49 -14.55 -7.47 29.48
N GLN A 50 -14.41 -8.72 29.06
CA GLN A 50 -13.21 -9.52 29.30
C GLN A 50 -12.11 -9.23 28.27
N ASN A 51 -12.47 -8.77 27.08
CA ASN A 51 -11.54 -8.50 25.99
C ASN A 51 -11.87 -7.18 25.28
N LEU A 52 -11.64 -6.06 25.98
CA LEU A 52 -11.81 -4.74 25.38
C LEU A 52 -10.81 -4.55 24.23
N PRO A 53 -11.27 -4.30 22.99
CA PRO A 53 -10.38 -4.07 21.85
C PRO A 53 -9.35 -2.97 22.12
N GLY A 54 -8.11 -3.15 21.64
CA GLY A 54 -7.01 -2.21 21.84
C GLY A 54 -7.30 -0.79 21.34
N LEU A 55 -8.14 -0.67 20.30
CA LEU A 55 -8.64 0.58 19.78
C LEU A 55 -9.31 1.45 20.86
N PHE A 56 -10.22 0.88 21.62
CA PHE A 56 -10.91 1.62 22.69
C PHE A 56 -9.94 2.09 23.77
N ARG A 57 -8.94 1.26 24.13
CA ARG A 57 -7.91 1.63 25.11
C ARG A 57 -7.05 2.80 24.61
N SER A 58 -6.70 2.79 23.34
CA SER A 58 -5.89 3.87 22.72
C SER A 58 -6.61 5.22 22.71
N PHE A 59 -7.94 5.23 22.80
CA PHE A 59 -8.77 6.44 22.80
C PHE A 59 -9.41 6.73 24.16
N ASP A 60 -8.78 6.31 25.26
CA ASP A 60 -9.20 6.62 26.63
C ASP A 60 -10.61 6.11 26.98
N PHE A 61 -11.08 5.05 26.34
CA PHE A 61 -12.34 4.43 26.69
C PHE A 61 -12.27 3.88 28.13
N ALA A 62 -13.31 4.14 28.92
CA ALA A 62 -13.37 3.64 30.29
C ALA A 62 -13.35 2.10 30.32
N SER A 63 -12.58 1.51 31.24
CA SER A 63 -12.61 0.07 31.45
C SER A 63 -14.02 -0.35 31.86
N PRO A 64 -14.63 -1.34 31.19
CA PRO A 64 -15.97 -1.81 31.58
C PRO A 64 -16.02 -2.54 32.94
N ASP A 65 -14.83 -2.86 33.52
CA ASP A 65 -14.69 -3.57 34.78
C ASP A 65 -14.44 -2.66 35.98
N GLN A 66 -14.25 -1.37 35.77
CA GLN A 66 -13.88 -0.42 36.82
C GLN A 66 -14.77 0.82 36.75
N HIS A 67 -15.10 1.33 37.95
CA HIS A 67 -15.77 2.63 38.04
C HIS A 67 -14.85 3.74 37.55
N ALA A 68 -15.32 4.50 36.58
CA ALA A 68 -14.62 5.66 36.04
C ALA A 68 -15.54 6.89 36.14
N PRO A 69 -15.33 7.78 37.14
CA PRO A 69 -16.16 8.98 37.30
C PRO A 69 -15.97 9.97 36.15
N LYS A 70 -14.83 9.89 35.46
CA LYS A 70 -14.49 10.72 34.29
C LYS A 70 -13.53 9.95 33.41
N ARG A 71 -13.68 10.07 32.08
CA ARG A 71 -12.71 9.57 31.14
C ARG A 71 -11.50 10.50 31.11
N PHE A 72 -10.31 9.92 31.01
CA PHE A 72 -9.12 10.66 30.69
C PHE A 72 -9.20 11.21 29.25
N GLN A 73 -8.43 12.21 28.95
CA GLN A 73 -8.28 12.76 27.60
C GLN A 73 -6.79 12.93 27.36
N THR A 74 -6.20 11.92 26.76
CA THR A 74 -4.78 11.95 26.40
C THR A 74 -4.62 12.20 24.90
N THR A 75 -3.49 12.72 24.50
CA THR A 75 -3.06 12.79 23.10
C THR A 75 -1.82 11.96 22.97
N VAL A 76 -1.95 10.80 22.37
CA VAL A 76 -0.86 9.82 22.21
C VAL A 76 -0.62 9.50 20.74
N PRO A 77 0.62 9.16 20.35
CA PRO A 77 0.96 8.86 18.96
C PRO A 77 0.09 7.76 18.33
N GLN A 78 -0.36 6.77 19.11
CA GLN A 78 -1.20 5.68 18.64
C GLN A 78 -2.54 6.15 18.03
N GLN A 79 -3.07 7.28 18.51
CA GLN A 79 -4.30 7.86 17.97
C GLN A 79 -4.08 8.48 16.58
N ALA A 80 -2.93 9.14 16.39
CA ALA A 80 -2.53 9.66 15.08
C ALA A 80 -2.22 8.51 14.10
N LEU A 81 -1.53 7.48 14.56
CA LEU A 81 -1.25 6.28 13.76
C LEU A 81 -2.53 5.53 13.36
N PHE A 82 -3.52 5.46 14.24
CA PHE A 82 -4.84 4.95 13.88
C PHE A 82 -5.45 5.74 12.74
N ALA A 83 -5.50 7.06 12.88
CA ALA A 83 -6.10 7.92 11.86
C ALA A 83 -5.38 7.83 10.49
N LEU A 84 -4.06 7.62 10.50
CA LEU A 84 -3.25 7.48 9.28
C LEU A 84 -3.38 6.09 8.63
N ASN A 85 -3.42 5.02 9.43
CA ASN A 85 -3.19 3.67 8.90
C ASN A 85 -4.42 2.75 9.00
N ASN A 86 -5.50 3.17 9.66
CA ASN A 86 -6.62 2.28 9.87
C ASN A 86 -7.48 2.16 8.60
N PRO A 87 -7.77 0.94 8.12
CA PRO A 87 -8.62 0.71 6.94
C PRO A 87 -10.00 1.38 7.04
N PHE A 88 -10.56 1.51 8.23
CA PHE A 88 -11.82 2.21 8.43
C PHE A 88 -11.74 3.68 7.98
N VAL A 89 -10.67 4.41 8.35
CA VAL A 89 -10.47 5.80 7.95
C VAL A 89 -10.27 5.91 6.45
N LEU A 90 -9.49 4.99 5.88
CA LEU A 90 -9.24 4.93 4.43
C LEU A 90 -10.54 4.74 3.63
N VAL A 91 -11.43 3.85 4.07
CA VAL A 91 -12.74 3.64 3.43
C VAL A 91 -13.60 4.92 3.47
N GLN A 92 -13.54 5.72 4.55
CA GLN A 92 -14.24 7.01 4.60
C GLN A 92 -13.61 8.03 3.64
N ALA A 93 -12.28 8.07 3.54
CA ALA A 93 -11.58 8.92 2.58
C ALA A 93 -11.91 8.54 1.12
N GLN A 94 -11.98 7.26 0.80
CA GLN A 94 -12.41 6.77 -0.52
C GLN A 94 -13.84 7.19 -0.86
N ALA A 95 -14.76 7.10 0.10
CA ALA A 95 -16.15 7.54 -0.10
C ALA A 95 -16.24 9.06 -0.35
N LEU A 96 -15.43 9.87 0.35
CA LEU A 96 -15.34 11.31 0.10
C LEU A 96 -14.73 11.63 -1.27
N ALA A 97 -13.67 10.92 -1.65
CA ALA A 97 -13.01 11.08 -2.93
C ALA A 97 -13.92 10.71 -4.12
N ALA A 98 -14.87 9.80 -3.93
CA ALA A 98 -15.81 9.36 -4.97
C ALA A 98 -16.98 10.34 -5.21
N VAL A 99 -17.08 11.44 -4.46
CA VAL A 99 -18.18 12.41 -4.62
C VAL A 99 -18.08 13.10 -5.98
N PRO A 100 -19.17 13.07 -6.78
CA PRO A 100 -19.19 13.71 -8.08
C PRO A 100 -18.98 15.23 -7.97
N ALA A 101 -18.22 15.80 -8.89
CA ALA A 101 -18.01 17.24 -9.02
C ALA A 101 -17.88 17.63 -10.50
N SER A 102 -18.15 18.91 -10.81
CA SER A 102 -18.09 19.42 -12.18
C SER A 102 -16.65 19.59 -12.70
N ASN A 103 -15.71 19.83 -11.79
CA ASN A 103 -14.30 19.98 -12.07
C ASN A 103 -13.48 19.71 -10.78
N GLU A 104 -12.15 19.66 -10.90
CA GLU A 104 -11.24 19.35 -9.78
C GLU A 104 -11.28 20.40 -8.66
N THR A 105 -11.42 21.68 -9.00
CA THR A 105 -11.51 22.76 -8.00
C THR A 105 -12.77 22.63 -7.16
N GLU A 106 -13.91 22.36 -7.80
CA GLU A 106 -15.16 22.10 -7.10
C GLU A 106 -15.12 20.80 -6.30
N ARG A 107 -14.41 19.79 -6.78
CA ARG A 107 -14.20 18.54 -6.03
C ARG A 107 -13.44 18.80 -4.74
N ALA A 108 -12.32 19.53 -4.81
CA ALA A 108 -11.54 19.91 -3.65
C ALA A 108 -12.37 20.72 -2.65
N ALA A 109 -13.06 21.75 -3.12
CA ALA A 109 -13.94 22.57 -2.30
C ALA A 109 -15.09 21.77 -1.67
N GLY A 110 -15.69 20.88 -2.44
CA GLY A 110 -16.77 20.00 -1.98
C GLY A 110 -16.35 19.05 -0.87
N ILE A 111 -15.16 18.43 -1.00
CA ILE A 111 -14.60 17.56 0.04
C ILE A 111 -14.32 18.38 1.31
N MET A 112 -13.66 19.54 1.19
CA MET A 112 -13.36 20.40 2.34
C MET A 112 -14.64 20.87 3.05
N ARG A 113 -15.63 21.33 2.29
CA ARG A 113 -16.94 21.75 2.82
C ARG A 113 -17.62 20.64 3.60
N ARG A 114 -17.57 19.41 3.10
CA ARG A 114 -18.14 18.26 3.81
C ARG A 114 -17.39 17.91 5.09
N VAL A 115 -16.06 17.95 5.06
CA VAL A 115 -15.23 17.54 6.19
C VAL A 115 -15.18 18.65 7.26
N LEU A 116 -14.96 19.90 6.87
CA LEU A 116 -14.73 21.00 7.80
C LEU A 116 -15.97 21.86 8.07
N GLY A 117 -17.04 21.68 7.29
CA GLY A 117 -18.30 22.42 7.48
C GLY A 117 -18.24 23.89 7.06
N ARG A 118 -17.22 24.30 6.31
CA ARG A 118 -17.00 25.67 5.82
C ARG A 118 -16.48 25.70 4.39
N GLU A 119 -16.59 26.87 3.75
CA GLU A 119 -15.96 27.09 2.46
C GLU A 119 -14.43 27.23 2.61
N PRO A 120 -13.65 26.66 1.67
CA PRO A 120 -12.22 26.93 1.60
C PRO A 120 -11.93 28.37 1.17
N ASP A 121 -10.89 28.96 1.72
CA ASP A 121 -10.33 30.21 1.21
C ASP A 121 -9.53 29.99 -0.08
N ASP A 122 -9.10 31.09 -0.74
CA ASP A 122 -8.37 31.00 -2.01
C ASP A 122 -7.01 30.30 -1.87
N SER A 123 -6.33 30.44 -0.73
CA SER A 123 -5.06 29.78 -0.48
C SER A 123 -5.23 28.27 -0.23
N GLU A 124 -6.31 27.88 0.40
CA GLU A 124 -6.67 26.46 0.60
C GLU A 124 -7.05 25.81 -0.72
N ARG A 125 -7.80 26.51 -1.58
CA ARG A 125 -8.11 26.04 -2.94
C ARG A 125 -6.85 25.83 -3.77
N ALA A 126 -5.92 26.79 -3.73
CA ALA A 126 -4.65 26.69 -4.45
C ALA A 126 -3.81 25.51 -3.96
N ARG A 127 -3.65 25.36 -2.64
CA ARG A 127 -2.90 24.22 -2.06
C ARG A 127 -3.55 22.87 -2.36
N ALA A 128 -4.88 22.78 -2.34
CA ALA A 128 -5.59 21.56 -2.69
C ALA A 128 -5.35 21.18 -4.15
N ALA A 129 -5.44 22.15 -5.08
CA ALA A 129 -5.17 21.92 -6.49
C ALA A 129 -3.71 21.49 -6.72
N GLU A 130 -2.75 22.16 -6.11
CA GLU A 130 -1.33 21.80 -6.18
C GLU A 130 -1.08 20.38 -5.64
N PHE A 131 -1.65 20.04 -4.48
CA PHE A 131 -1.51 18.72 -3.89
C PHE A 131 -2.07 17.61 -4.79
N VAL A 132 -3.25 17.81 -5.39
CA VAL A 132 -3.87 16.81 -6.24
C VAL A 132 -3.17 16.69 -7.59
N MET A 133 -2.73 17.80 -8.19
CA MET A 133 -2.01 17.79 -9.48
C MET A 133 -0.62 17.16 -9.37
N ASN A 134 0.09 17.44 -8.27
CA ASN A 134 1.41 16.87 -8.04
C ASN A 134 1.36 15.49 -7.38
N GLY A 135 0.16 15.06 -6.96
CA GLY A 135 -0.07 13.85 -6.16
C GLY A 135 0.50 13.97 -4.73
N PRO A 136 0.14 13.04 -3.84
CA PRO A 136 1.02 12.81 -2.71
C PRO A 136 2.39 12.53 -3.33
N VAL A 137 3.43 13.18 -2.82
CA VAL A 137 4.79 12.92 -3.27
C VAL A 137 4.98 11.41 -3.21
N THR A 138 4.61 10.77 -4.29
CA THR A 138 4.99 9.39 -4.49
C THR A 138 6.49 9.49 -4.52
N LEU A 139 7.15 8.74 -3.66
CA LEU A 139 8.59 8.54 -3.76
C LEU A 139 8.83 7.79 -5.08
N THR A 140 8.63 8.48 -6.20
CA THR A 140 8.55 7.89 -7.54
C THR A 140 9.92 7.73 -8.17
N ALA A 141 10.89 8.44 -7.68
CA ALA A 141 12.26 8.20 -8.05
C ALA A 141 12.77 6.98 -7.27
N GLY A 142 12.93 5.85 -7.94
CA GLY A 142 13.32 4.58 -7.35
C GLY A 142 12.16 3.70 -6.87
N ALA A 143 10.92 4.02 -7.17
CA ALA A 143 9.78 3.20 -6.77
C ALA A 143 9.76 1.84 -7.49
N TRP A 144 9.49 0.81 -6.70
CA TRP A 144 9.27 -0.54 -7.22
C TRP A 144 7.87 -0.67 -7.81
N GLN A 145 7.80 -1.37 -8.94
CA GLN A 145 6.56 -1.79 -9.57
C GLN A 145 6.51 -3.32 -9.60
N TYR A 146 5.33 -3.88 -9.51
CA TYR A 146 5.13 -5.32 -9.42
C TYR A 146 4.26 -5.77 -10.59
N GLY A 147 4.74 -6.75 -11.34
CA GLY A 147 4.09 -7.19 -12.56
C GLY A 147 4.25 -8.69 -12.81
N THR A 148 3.67 -9.11 -13.92
CA THR A 148 3.84 -10.44 -14.51
C THR A 148 4.23 -10.29 -15.98
N GLY A 149 4.81 -11.36 -16.55
CA GLY A 149 5.17 -11.40 -17.97
C GLY A 149 6.45 -12.17 -18.23
N ASP A 150 7.04 -11.91 -19.38
CA ASP A 150 8.24 -12.58 -19.86
C ASP A 150 9.13 -11.63 -20.69
N VAL A 151 10.18 -12.21 -21.26
CA VAL A 151 11.04 -11.51 -22.23
C VAL A 151 10.52 -11.77 -23.64
N GLU A 152 10.24 -10.73 -24.38
CA GLU A 152 9.86 -10.78 -25.79
C GLU A 152 11.04 -11.35 -26.62
N PRO A 153 10.89 -12.51 -27.28
CA PRO A 153 12.01 -13.16 -27.97
C PRO A 153 12.59 -12.33 -29.11
N SER A 154 11.79 -11.48 -29.74
CA SER A 154 12.23 -10.70 -30.91
C SER A 154 13.05 -9.46 -30.56
N THR A 155 12.81 -8.87 -29.38
CA THR A 155 13.43 -7.62 -28.95
C THR A 155 14.33 -7.77 -27.75
N GLY A 156 14.18 -8.87 -26.99
CA GLY A 156 14.85 -9.06 -25.70
C GLY A 156 14.29 -8.17 -24.58
N SER A 157 13.28 -7.37 -24.85
CA SER A 157 12.68 -6.46 -23.86
C SER A 157 11.61 -7.20 -23.01
N THR A 158 11.30 -6.65 -21.85
CA THR A 158 10.28 -7.20 -20.96
C THR A 158 8.87 -6.89 -21.46
N ARG A 159 8.03 -7.92 -21.58
CA ARG A 159 6.58 -7.76 -21.61
C ARG A 159 6.09 -7.65 -20.17
N PHE A 160 5.86 -6.44 -19.70
CA PHE A 160 5.47 -6.15 -18.33
C PHE A 160 3.98 -5.83 -18.25
N GLU A 161 3.24 -6.66 -17.54
CA GLU A 161 1.84 -6.41 -17.20
C GLU A 161 1.75 -6.13 -15.68
N PRO A 162 1.33 -4.93 -15.25
CA PRO A 162 1.19 -4.62 -13.84
C PRO A 162 0.21 -5.58 -13.14
N LEU A 163 0.53 -6.01 -11.93
CA LEU A 163 -0.40 -6.74 -11.08
C LEU A 163 -1.42 -5.77 -10.48
N PRO A 164 -2.74 -5.95 -10.75
CA PRO A 164 -3.74 -4.94 -10.38
C PRO A 164 -4.24 -5.07 -8.94
N HIS A 165 -4.02 -6.20 -8.26
CA HIS A 165 -4.57 -6.43 -6.94
C HIS A 165 -3.47 -6.54 -5.90
N HIS A 166 -3.61 -5.75 -4.83
CA HIS A 166 -2.76 -5.82 -3.65
C HIS A 166 -3.61 -6.19 -2.44
N GLY A 167 -3.35 -7.36 -1.87
CA GLY A 167 -4.05 -7.90 -0.71
C GLY A 167 -3.12 -8.05 0.51
N LYS A 168 -3.62 -8.71 1.54
CA LYS A 168 -2.84 -8.98 2.77
C LYS A 168 -1.58 -9.82 2.51
N THR A 169 -1.60 -10.65 1.50
CA THR A 169 -0.51 -11.57 1.15
C THR A 169 0.48 -11.00 0.15
N GLY A 170 0.11 -9.97 -0.60
CA GLY A 170 0.96 -9.33 -1.61
C GLY A 170 0.20 -8.92 -2.87
N TRP A 171 0.93 -8.73 -3.96
CA TRP A 171 0.42 -8.40 -5.28
C TRP A 171 0.05 -9.67 -6.06
N THR A 172 -1.14 -9.67 -6.64
CA THR A 172 -1.70 -10.76 -7.45
C THR A 172 -2.41 -10.21 -8.68
N ARG A 173 -2.68 -11.06 -9.69
CA ARG A 173 -3.43 -10.65 -10.88
C ARG A 173 -4.93 -10.51 -10.60
N MET A 174 -5.48 -11.36 -9.75
CA MET A 174 -6.89 -11.33 -9.37
C MET A 174 -7.06 -11.15 -7.85
N ALA A 175 -8.24 -10.69 -7.46
CA ALA A 175 -8.59 -10.53 -6.04
C ALA A 175 -8.68 -11.87 -5.29
N GLN A 176 -8.89 -12.96 -6.02
CA GLN A 176 -8.96 -14.33 -5.50
C GLN A 176 -7.67 -15.08 -5.86
N TRP A 177 -7.01 -15.64 -4.87
CA TRP A 177 -5.74 -16.35 -5.02
C TRP A 177 -5.81 -17.71 -4.31
N PRO A 178 -5.32 -18.83 -4.90
CA PRO A 178 -4.72 -18.98 -6.24
C PRO A 178 -5.71 -18.73 -7.37
N GLU A 179 -5.21 -18.45 -8.58
CA GLU A 179 -5.98 -17.95 -9.71
C GLU A 179 -6.01 -18.94 -10.86
N ASP A 180 -7.17 -19.09 -11.51
CA ASP A 180 -7.29 -19.89 -12.72
C ASP A 180 -6.40 -19.32 -13.84
N GLY A 181 -5.50 -20.19 -14.39
CA GLY A 181 -4.57 -19.84 -15.46
C GLY A 181 -3.28 -19.14 -15.05
N PHE A 182 -3.21 -18.54 -13.86
CA PHE A 182 -1.98 -17.94 -13.32
C PHE A 182 -1.45 -18.69 -12.08
N GLY A 183 -2.19 -19.72 -11.63
CA GLY A 183 -1.75 -20.56 -10.51
C GLY A 183 -1.50 -19.78 -9.24
N HIS A 184 -0.30 -19.92 -8.70
CA HIS A 184 0.13 -19.30 -7.44
C HIS A 184 0.96 -18.02 -7.64
N ALA A 185 0.92 -17.39 -8.83
CA ALA A 185 1.68 -16.18 -9.10
C ALA A 185 1.38 -15.07 -8.08
N ILE A 186 2.40 -14.66 -7.31
CA ILE A 186 2.31 -13.66 -6.26
C ILE A 186 3.67 -13.01 -6.01
N ILE A 187 3.64 -11.71 -5.68
CA ILE A 187 4.81 -10.97 -5.17
C ILE A 187 4.48 -10.41 -3.80
N HIS A 188 5.36 -10.63 -2.83
CA HIS A 188 5.25 -10.09 -1.48
C HIS A 188 6.61 -9.55 -0.99
N ALA A 189 6.64 -8.87 0.15
CA ALA A 189 7.83 -8.20 0.66
C ALA A 189 9.08 -9.11 0.82
N LYS A 190 8.90 -10.42 0.97
CA LYS A 190 10.01 -11.36 1.20
C LYS A 190 10.34 -12.22 -0.02
N GLY A 191 9.65 -12.03 -1.15
CA GLY A 191 9.81 -12.85 -2.34
C GLY A 191 8.52 -13.04 -3.11
N GLY A 192 8.26 -14.23 -3.60
CA GLY A 192 7.07 -14.53 -4.38
C GLY A 192 6.98 -15.98 -4.85
N HIS A 193 6.07 -16.20 -5.79
CA HIS A 193 5.91 -17.45 -6.50
C HIS A 193 5.59 -17.14 -7.97
N PRO A 194 6.32 -17.68 -8.96
CA PRO A 194 6.03 -17.46 -10.37
C PRO A 194 4.72 -18.17 -10.78
N GLY A 195 4.20 -17.81 -11.95
CA GLY A 195 3.10 -18.52 -12.58
C GLY A 195 3.53 -19.86 -13.19
N PRO A 196 2.57 -20.62 -13.75
CA PRO A 196 2.76 -22.03 -14.11
C PRO A 196 3.72 -22.29 -15.26
N ASP A 197 4.19 -21.28 -15.95
CA ASP A 197 5.12 -21.42 -17.06
C ASP A 197 5.99 -20.16 -17.25
N ALA A 198 6.99 -20.27 -18.13
CA ALA A 198 7.96 -19.20 -18.38
C ALA A 198 7.37 -17.90 -18.95
N SER A 199 6.14 -17.92 -19.49
CA SER A 199 5.46 -16.71 -20.00
C SER A 199 4.75 -15.93 -18.92
N ARG A 200 4.62 -16.48 -17.72
CA ARG A 200 3.90 -15.95 -16.56
C ARG A 200 4.83 -15.75 -15.36
N GLY A 201 6.04 -15.30 -15.64
CA GLY A 201 6.99 -14.90 -14.62
C GLY A 201 6.48 -13.76 -13.78
N ILE A 202 6.97 -13.67 -12.54
CA ILE A 202 6.76 -12.50 -11.68
C ILE A 202 7.90 -11.52 -11.87
N ILE A 203 7.58 -10.22 -11.82
CA ILE A 203 8.52 -9.16 -12.17
C ILE A 203 8.56 -8.09 -11.09
N TRP A 204 9.72 -7.90 -10.49
CA TRP A 204 10.04 -6.68 -9.76
C TRP A 204 10.70 -5.72 -10.74
N ARG A 205 10.09 -4.56 -10.96
CA ARG A 205 10.62 -3.48 -11.80
C ARG A 205 11.05 -2.32 -10.92
N TRP A 206 12.29 -1.93 -11.05
CA TRP A 206 12.79 -0.69 -10.48
C TRP A 206 13.10 0.29 -11.60
N VAL A 207 12.75 1.57 -11.45
CA VAL A 207 12.99 2.60 -12.45
C VAL A 207 14.12 3.50 -11.97
N ALA A 208 15.19 3.62 -12.76
CA ALA A 208 16.36 4.41 -12.40
C ALA A 208 15.99 5.91 -12.28
N PRO A 209 16.23 6.56 -11.12
CA PRO A 209 15.88 7.96 -10.93
C PRO A 209 16.82 8.92 -11.68
N GLU A 210 18.03 8.48 -11.98
CA GLU A 210 19.08 9.25 -12.65
C GLU A 210 19.95 8.33 -13.50
N THR A 211 20.68 8.91 -14.44
CA THR A 211 21.65 8.18 -15.25
C THR A 211 22.90 7.88 -14.43
N GLY A 212 23.34 6.61 -14.43
CA GLY A 212 24.55 6.21 -13.75
C GLY A 212 24.68 4.71 -13.53
N GLN A 213 25.81 4.34 -12.90
CA GLN A 213 26.07 2.96 -12.54
C GLN A 213 25.29 2.57 -11.30
N VAL A 214 24.63 1.42 -11.38
CA VAL A 214 23.94 0.77 -10.27
C VAL A 214 24.60 -0.57 -10.00
N THR A 215 24.97 -0.83 -8.75
CA THR A 215 25.51 -2.10 -8.28
C THR A 215 24.44 -2.85 -7.49
N LEU A 216 24.27 -4.13 -7.81
CA LEU A 216 23.34 -5.02 -7.12
C LEU A 216 24.02 -5.68 -5.92
N GLU A 217 23.27 -5.86 -4.87
CA GLU A 217 23.59 -6.70 -3.70
C GLU A 217 22.36 -7.52 -3.31
N GLY A 218 22.58 -8.52 -2.47
CA GLY A 218 21.51 -9.38 -1.96
C GLY A 218 21.43 -10.72 -2.68
N GLU A 219 20.35 -11.42 -2.43
CA GLU A 219 20.19 -12.81 -2.93
C GLU A 219 18.77 -13.14 -3.34
N ILE A 220 18.66 -14.14 -4.20
CA ILE A 220 17.43 -14.88 -4.43
C ILE A 220 17.64 -16.35 -4.04
N LYS A 221 16.69 -16.92 -3.29
CA LYS A 221 16.75 -18.28 -2.76
C LYS A 221 15.45 -19.01 -3.04
N ARG A 222 15.56 -20.25 -3.44
CA ARG A 222 14.45 -21.19 -3.55
C ARG A 222 14.60 -22.26 -2.45
N PRO A 223 13.82 -22.16 -1.34
CA PRO A 223 14.01 -23.02 -0.17
C PRO A 223 13.61 -24.49 -0.37
N SER A 224 12.71 -24.79 -1.32
CA SER A 224 12.25 -26.15 -1.56
C SER A 224 13.27 -26.95 -2.36
N ASP A 225 13.49 -28.22 -1.95
CA ASP A 225 14.32 -29.21 -2.67
C ASP A 225 13.52 -29.93 -3.78
N GLU A 226 12.20 -29.70 -3.88
CA GLU A 226 11.31 -30.29 -4.89
C GLU A 226 11.18 -29.41 -6.13
N GLY A 227 10.74 -30.00 -7.27
CA GLY A 227 10.53 -29.33 -8.54
C GLY A 227 11.79 -29.21 -9.39
N ASP A 228 11.75 -28.39 -10.45
CA ASP A 228 12.82 -28.27 -11.45
C ASP A 228 13.67 -27.00 -11.31
N GLY A 229 13.31 -26.11 -10.36
CA GLY A 229 14.01 -24.85 -10.11
C GLY A 229 13.35 -23.65 -10.75
N VAL A 230 13.91 -22.48 -10.52
CA VAL A 230 13.44 -21.22 -11.11
C VAL A 230 14.57 -20.51 -11.83
N ARG A 231 14.21 -19.61 -12.74
CA ARG A 231 15.16 -18.78 -13.46
C ARG A 231 14.95 -17.32 -13.12
N LEU A 232 16.02 -16.64 -12.72
CA LEU A 232 16.06 -15.18 -12.62
C LEU A 232 16.70 -14.59 -13.87
N ARG A 233 16.04 -13.63 -14.50
CA ARG A 233 16.59 -12.83 -15.59
C ARG A 233 16.60 -11.37 -15.18
N LEU A 234 17.73 -10.70 -15.40
CA LEU A 234 17.88 -9.27 -15.26
C LEU A 234 17.76 -8.64 -16.65
N VAL A 235 16.83 -7.73 -16.81
CA VAL A 235 16.49 -7.16 -18.12
C VAL A 235 16.41 -5.63 -18.03
N THR A 236 16.95 -4.96 -19.05
CA THR A 236 16.79 -3.50 -19.22
C THR A 236 16.13 -3.21 -20.56
N ARG A 237 15.63 -2.00 -20.72
CA ARG A 237 15.07 -1.56 -22.00
C ARG A 237 16.14 -1.44 -23.08
N SER A 238 17.31 -0.92 -22.72
CA SER A 238 18.39 -0.62 -23.67
C SER A 238 19.17 -1.85 -24.11
N SER A 239 19.38 -2.83 -23.22
CA SER A 239 20.26 -3.97 -23.45
C SER A 239 19.54 -5.32 -23.54
N GLY A 240 18.22 -5.35 -23.28
CA GLY A 240 17.49 -6.61 -23.21
C GLY A 240 17.94 -7.45 -21.99
N VAL A 241 18.07 -8.75 -22.17
CA VAL A 241 18.53 -9.66 -21.11
C VAL A 241 20.02 -9.44 -20.84
N VAL A 242 20.34 -8.86 -19.69
CA VAL A 242 21.70 -8.54 -19.26
C VAL A 242 22.35 -9.75 -18.60
N ARG A 243 21.58 -10.50 -17.79
CA ARG A 243 22.07 -11.67 -17.05
C ARG A 243 20.95 -12.65 -16.79
N THR A 244 21.33 -13.94 -16.73
CA THR A 244 20.45 -15.03 -16.37
C THR A 244 21.13 -15.89 -15.31
N TRP A 245 20.35 -16.31 -14.31
CA TRP A 245 20.75 -17.27 -13.29
C TRP A 245 19.68 -18.37 -13.20
N ASP A 246 20.12 -19.63 -13.29
CA ASP A 246 19.28 -20.78 -12.99
C ASP A 246 19.48 -21.15 -11.51
N ILE A 247 18.39 -21.26 -10.77
CA ILE A 247 18.38 -21.51 -9.33
C ILE A 247 17.78 -22.90 -9.11
N PRO A 248 18.63 -23.91 -8.81
CA PRO A 248 18.15 -25.26 -8.63
C PRO A 248 17.31 -25.41 -7.36
N PRO A 249 16.60 -26.53 -7.20
CA PRO A 249 15.96 -26.90 -5.94
C PRO A 249 16.90 -26.76 -4.75
N GLY A 250 16.43 -26.12 -3.66
CA GLY A 250 17.25 -25.82 -2.47
C GLY A 250 18.35 -24.78 -2.67
N GLY A 251 18.47 -24.20 -3.88
CA GLY A 251 19.56 -23.31 -4.26
C GLY A 251 19.34 -21.84 -3.90
N ALA A 252 20.44 -21.10 -3.97
CA ALA A 252 20.46 -19.66 -3.85
C ALA A 252 21.49 -19.03 -4.78
N VAL A 253 21.26 -17.79 -5.19
CA VAL A 253 22.18 -17.00 -6.01
C VAL A 253 22.38 -15.65 -5.36
N SER A 254 23.66 -15.28 -5.14
CA SER A 254 24.06 -13.92 -4.77
C SER A 254 24.13 -13.05 -6.01
N LEU A 255 23.66 -11.80 -5.87
CA LEU A 255 23.75 -10.75 -6.87
C LEU A 255 24.91 -9.79 -6.59
N ASP A 256 25.66 -10.03 -5.51
CA ASP A 256 26.67 -9.12 -5.01
C ASP A 256 27.73 -8.77 -6.03
N GLY A 257 27.98 -7.47 -6.21
CA GLY A 257 29.01 -6.94 -7.07
C GLY A 257 28.66 -6.90 -8.56
N PHE A 258 27.44 -7.32 -8.95
CA PHE A 258 27.00 -7.14 -10.33
C PHE A 258 26.63 -5.66 -10.56
N SER A 259 27.26 -5.02 -11.55
CA SER A 259 27.04 -3.61 -11.87
C SER A 259 26.51 -3.43 -13.28
N ILE A 260 25.65 -2.42 -13.46
CA ILE A 260 25.02 -2.08 -14.73
C ILE A 260 24.88 -0.57 -14.86
N GLU A 261 25.08 -0.04 -16.08
CA GLU A 261 24.79 1.35 -16.42
C GLU A 261 23.33 1.48 -16.83
N LEU A 262 22.63 2.47 -16.27
CA LEU A 262 21.23 2.76 -16.58
C LEU A 262 21.08 4.23 -16.94
N ALA A 263 20.20 4.53 -17.88
CA ALA A 263 19.75 5.90 -18.14
C ALA A 263 18.66 6.29 -17.11
N ALA A 264 18.45 7.59 -16.92
CA ALA A 264 17.29 8.07 -16.16
C ALA A 264 15.99 7.52 -16.79
N ASP A 265 15.02 7.18 -15.95
CA ASP A 265 13.73 6.56 -16.32
C ASP A 265 13.86 5.19 -17.04
N GLU A 266 15.03 4.57 -16.98
CA GLU A 266 15.21 3.23 -17.50
C GLU A 266 14.75 2.17 -16.49
N PRO A 267 13.87 1.23 -16.90
CA PRO A 267 13.48 0.13 -16.05
C PRO A 267 14.57 -0.94 -15.97
N LEU A 268 14.79 -1.43 -14.75
CA LEU A 268 15.56 -2.61 -14.44
C LEU A 268 14.58 -3.68 -13.91
N ASP A 269 14.39 -4.73 -14.68
CA ASP A 269 13.44 -5.78 -14.39
C ASP A 269 14.13 -7.05 -13.86
N PHE A 270 13.67 -7.51 -12.72
CA PHE A 270 14.01 -8.80 -12.13
C PHE A 270 12.87 -9.76 -12.43
N ILE A 271 13.03 -10.62 -13.43
CA ILE A 271 12.01 -11.56 -13.89
C ILE A 271 12.33 -12.93 -13.33
N VAL A 272 11.39 -13.51 -12.57
CA VAL A 272 11.51 -14.89 -12.10
C VAL A 272 10.41 -15.74 -12.73
N ASP A 273 10.81 -16.78 -13.43
CA ASP A 273 9.92 -17.75 -14.06
C ASP A 273 10.19 -19.18 -13.55
N ALA A 274 9.17 -20.02 -13.68
CA ALA A 274 9.13 -21.40 -13.17
C ALA A 274 9.81 -22.43 -14.10
N GLY A 275 10.43 -22.05 -15.20
CA GLY A 275 10.95 -23.05 -16.13
C GLY A 275 9.85 -23.89 -16.78
N THR A 276 9.74 -25.17 -16.44
CA THR A 276 8.75 -26.10 -17.01
C THR A 276 7.55 -26.37 -16.11
N SER A 277 7.65 -26.12 -14.81
CA SER A 277 6.61 -26.34 -13.81
C SER A 277 6.78 -25.41 -12.62
N ASP A 278 5.68 -24.85 -12.12
CA ASP A 278 5.67 -23.99 -10.93
C ASP A 278 5.59 -24.78 -9.61
N ASN A 279 5.78 -26.10 -9.64
CA ASN A 279 5.65 -26.92 -8.45
C ASN A 279 6.74 -26.60 -7.41
N SER A 280 6.32 -26.11 -6.25
CA SER A 280 7.20 -25.77 -5.11
C SER A 280 8.16 -24.61 -5.38
N ASP A 281 7.83 -23.70 -6.29
CA ASP A 281 8.69 -22.60 -6.76
C ASP A 281 8.57 -21.30 -5.94
N SER A 282 8.14 -21.41 -4.70
CA SER A 282 8.21 -20.26 -3.77
C SER A 282 9.65 -19.82 -3.59
N ILE A 283 9.89 -18.52 -3.75
CA ILE A 283 11.20 -17.91 -3.61
C ILE A 283 11.23 -16.87 -2.47
N GLN A 284 12.40 -16.71 -1.90
CA GLN A 284 12.77 -15.56 -1.09
C GLN A 284 13.70 -14.68 -1.91
N ALA A 285 13.46 -13.37 -1.92
CA ALA A 285 14.25 -12.41 -2.68
C ALA A 285 14.51 -11.15 -1.88
N ASP A 286 15.72 -10.62 -2.03
CA ASP A 286 16.13 -9.32 -1.49
C ASP A 286 17.06 -8.66 -2.51
N PHE A 287 16.52 -7.71 -3.26
CA PHE A 287 17.25 -6.96 -4.28
C PHE A 287 17.61 -5.59 -3.74
N VAL A 288 18.89 -5.35 -3.51
CA VAL A 288 19.43 -4.09 -3.03
C VAL A 288 20.21 -3.42 -4.16
N LEU A 289 19.92 -2.15 -4.40
CA LEU A 289 20.57 -1.34 -5.43
C LEU A 289 21.36 -0.21 -4.79
N LYS A 290 22.59 -0.05 -5.23
CA LYS A 290 23.49 1.04 -4.79
C LYS A 290 23.98 1.84 -5.98
N ASN A 291 24.07 3.16 -5.84
CA ASN A 291 24.69 4.02 -6.83
C ASN A 291 26.22 3.94 -6.81
N ALA A 292 26.89 4.62 -7.72
CA ALA A 292 28.36 4.67 -7.81
C ALA A 292 29.05 5.18 -6.53
N ALA A 293 28.34 5.94 -5.70
CA ALA A 293 28.83 6.41 -4.40
C ALA A 293 28.63 5.38 -3.27
N GLY A 294 28.08 4.19 -3.57
CA GLY A 294 27.77 3.15 -2.60
C GLY A 294 26.54 3.43 -1.74
N GLN A 295 25.76 4.45 -2.06
CA GLN A 295 24.51 4.78 -1.38
C GLN A 295 23.39 3.87 -1.88
N ARG A 296 22.55 3.34 -0.97
CA ARG A 296 21.37 2.56 -1.32
C ARG A 296 20.34 3.46 -2.01
N VAL A 297 19.96 3.08 -3.23
CA VAL A 297 18.95 3.76 -4.05
C VAL A 297 17.70 2.93 -4.29
N GLY A 298 17.69 1.66 -3.86
CA GLY A 298 16.52 0.79 -3.89
C GLY A 298 16.70 -0.45 -3.03
N ASN A 299 15.60 -0.95 -2.43
CA ASN A 299 15.53 -2.24 -1.75
C ASN A 299 14.14 -2.84 -1.91
N SER A 300 14.06 -4.00 -2.57
CA SER A 300 12.78 -4.66 -2.90
C SER A 300 11.96 -5.10 -1.69
N ARG A 301 12.61 -5.36 -0.55
CA ARG A 301 11.96 -5.80 0.69
C ARG A 301 11.50 -4.62 1.55
N ASP A 302 12.41 -3.69 1.83
CA ASP A 302 12.13 -2.55 2.71
C ASP A 302 11.15 -1.55 2.08
N GLU A 303 11.19 -1.43 0.75
CA GLU A 303 10.38 -0.50 -0.03
C GLU A 303 9.15 -1.19 -0.68
N PHE A 304 8.88 -2.46 -0.31
CA PHE A 304 7.70 -3.15 -0.78
C PHE A 304 6.44 -2.39 -0.38
N SER A 305 5.63 -2.02 -1.36
CA SER A 305 4.45 -1.18 -1.15
C SER A 305 3.24 -1.68 -1.93
N GLY A 306 2.07 -1.30 -1.46
CA GLY A 306 0.81 -1.42 -2.20
C GLY A 306 0.70 -0.35 -3.31
N PRO A 307 -0.45 -0.28 -3.98
CA PRO A 307 -0.71 0.73 -5.00
C PRO A 307 -0.56 2.13 -4.42
N ALA A 308 -0.06 3.04 -5.21
CA ALA A 308 -0.03 4.45 -4.85
C ALA A 308 -1.45 4.91 -4.48
N MET A 309 -1.59 5.65 -3.39
CA MET A 309 -2.88 6.17 -2.97
C MET A 309 -3.37 7.19 -3.99
N ASP A 310 -4.64 7.05 -4.41
CA ASP A 310 -5.30 8.06 -5.25
C ASP A 310 -5.17 9.45 -4.62
N PRO A 311 -4.72 10.49 -5.33
CA PRO A 311 -4.50 11.83 -4.78
C PRO A 311 -5.74 12.42 -4.09
N TRP A 312 -6.93 12.12 -4.58
CA TRP A 312 -8.18 12.58 -3.96
C TRP A 312 -8.48 11.85 -2.65
N VAL A 313 -8.14 10.56 -2.59
CA VAL A 313 -8.24 9.77 -1.35
C VAL A 313 -7.24 10.30 -0.32
N ALA A 314 -6.00 10.57 -0.74
CA ALA A 314 -4.99 11.17 0.13
C ALA A 314 -5.41 12.55 0.63
N TYR A 315 -5.94 13.42 -0.24
CA TYR A 315 -6.46 14.73 0.12
C TYR A 315 -7.60 14.64 1.14
N ALA A 316 -8.57 13.77 0.88
CA ALA A 316 -9.68 13.53 1.81
C ALA A 316 -9.15 13.02 3.17
N GLN A 317 -8.21 12.09 3.17
CA GLN A 317 -7.62 11.56 4.40
C GLN A 317 -6.90 12.65 5.21
N ILE A 318 -6.10 13.50 4.55
CA ILE A 318 -5.43 14.63 5.22
C ILE A 318 -6.44 15.55 5.93
N LEU A 319 -7.57 15.84 5.29
CA LEU A 319 -8.62 16.65 5.92
C LEU A 319 -9.25 15.94 7.12
N LEU A 320 -9.53 14.62 7.02
CA LEU A 320 -10.10 13.82 8.10
C LEU A 320 -9.18 13.69 9.33
N ILE A 321 -7.87 13.84 9.16
CA ILE A 321 -6.88 13.80 10.24
C ILE A 321 -6.39 15.18 10.65
N SER A 322 -6.91 16.25 10.03
CA SER A 322 -6.54 17.63 10.36
C SER A 322 -6.96 18.00 11.80
N ASN A 323 -6.22 18.92 12.41
CA ASN A 323 -6.58 19.42 13.73
C ASN A 323 -7.97 20.07 13.74
N GLU A 324 -8.38 20.73 12.64
CA GLU A 324 -9.69 21.36 12.52
C GLU A 324 -10.83 20.33 12.57
N PHE A 325 -10.61 19.13 12.02
CA PHE A 325 -11.60 18.05 12.10
C PHE A 325 -11.54 17.28 13.43
N MET A 326 -10.34 17.03 13.97
CA MET A 326 -10.16 16.20 15.16
C MET A 326 -10.45 16.90 16.48
N PHE A 327 -10.37 18.24 16.52
CA PHE A 327 -10.57 19.03 17.73
C PHE A 327 -11.80 19.92 17.60
N VAL A 328 -12.44 20.20 18.72
CA VAL A 328 -13.54 21.16 18.87
C VAL A 328 -13.14 22.26 19.84
N ASP A 329 -13.63 23.47 19.63
CA ASP A 329 -13.41 24.62 20.49
C ASP A 329 -14.30 24.59 21.74
#